data_19f324cc58ad0f2814dd39fe268f6963
#
_entry.id   19f324cc58ad0f2814dd39fe268f6963
#
_cell.length_a   1.000
_cell.length_b   1.000
_cell.length_c   1.000
_cell.angle_alpha   90.00
_cell.angle_beta   90.00
_cell.angle_gamma   90.00
#
_symmetry.space_group_name_H-M   'P 1'
#
loop_
_entity.id
_entity.type
_entity.pdbx_description
1 polymer ?
#
loop_
_entity_poly.entity_id
_entity_poly.type
_entity_poly.pdbx_seq_one_letter_code
_entity_poly.pdbx_strand_id
1 'polypeptide(L)'
;MVIRREFLERVRTRWFLISTVLGPLFMAAVLMLPVVVSTTGVRERSIAVLDLTTSGFGGRLTRELNRAQPIRALRVPATAAELATVADSLATVVGHKALDGFLIVSDEALQDGRAEYRGANVSSLRDMQILSKYLDESIFAERLTLAGVDAEAVRQARLEIGN
;
A
#
# COMPACT_ATOMS: atom_id res chain seq x y z
N MET A 1 9.79 -36.89 54.40
CA MET A 1 9.50 -35.47 54.62
C MET A 1 10.61 -34.51 54.14
N VAL A 2 11.61 -34.98 53.42
CA VAL A 2 12.77 -34.18 52.98
C VAL A 2 12.49 -33.41 51.68
N ILE A 3 11.73 -33.97 50.76
CA ILE A 3 11.47 -33.42 49.39
C ILE A 3 10.75 -32.05 49.43
N ARG A 4 9.89 -31.84 50.42
CA ARG A 4 9.09 -30.61 50.53
C ARG A 4 9.93 -29.39 50.95
N ARG A 5 10.98 -29.62 51.71
CA ARG A 5 11.90 -28.58 52.20
C ARG A 5 12.85 -28.10 51.10
N GLU A 6 13.42 -29.02 50.33
CA GLU A 6 14.31 -28.68 49.20
C GLU A 6 13.55 -27.98 48.05
N PHE A 7 12.28 -28.38 47.79
CA PHE A 7 11.47 -27.73 46.80
C PHE A 7 11.17 -26.29 47.16
N LEU A 8 10.82 -26.01 48.44
CA LEU A 8 10.55 -24.66 48.95
C LEU A 8 11.79 -23.75 48.94
N GLU A 9 13.00 -24.32 49.17
CA GLU A 9 14.24 -23.57 49.12
C GLU A 9 14.61 -23.15 47.67
N ARG A 10 14.37 -24.02 46.70
CA ARG A 10 14.62 -23.70 45.27
C ARG A 10 13.61 -22.70 44.73
N VAL A 11 12.32 -22.81 45.07
CA VAL A 11 11.28 -21.88 44.63
C VAL A 11 11.45 -20.49 45.26
N ARG A 12 12.08 -20.40 46.43
CA ARG A 12 12.35 -19.17 47.15
C ARG A 12 13.58 -18.41 46.63
N THR A 13 14.33 -18.97 45.70
CA THR A 13 15.48 -18.30 45.09
C THR A 13 14.96 -17.19 44.15
N ARG A 14 15.43 -15.94 44.37
CA ARG A 14 15.04 -14.76 43.55
C ARG A 14 15.18 -15.02 42.04
N TRP A 15 16.17 -15.84 41.67
CA TRP A 15 16.40 -16.26 40.28
C TRP A 15 15.28 -17.14 39.70
N PHE A 16 14.71 -18.04 40.51
CA PHE A 16 13.57 -18.88 40.07
C PHE A 16 12.31 -18.02 39.80
N LEU A 17 11.99 -17.09 40.71
CA LEU A 17 10.87 -16.18 40.54
C LEU A 17 11.07 -15.27 39.32
N ILE A 18 12.29 -14.74 39.14
CA ILE A 18 12.63 -13.92 38.00
C ILE A 18 12.49 -14.71 36.69
N SER A 19 13.04 -15.91 36.59
CA SER A 19 12.95 -16.72 35.36
C SER A 19 11.53 -17.19 35.06
N THR A 20 10.74 -17.50 36.08
CA THR A 20 9.36 -17.98 35.93
C THR A 20 8.42 -16.87 35.44
N VAL A 21 8.67 -15.62 35.83
CA VAL A 21 7.87 -14.48 35.37
C VAL A 21 8.45 -13.88 34.09
N LEU A 22 9.78 -13.76 34.02
CA LEU A 22 10.45 -13.16 32.87
C LEU A 22 10.38 -14.03 31.61
N GLY A 23 10.36 -15.35 31.76
CA GLY A 23 10.27 -16.29 30.64
C GLY A 23 8.99 -16.10 29.81
N PRO A 24 7.79 -16.22 30.40
CA PRO A 24 6.54 -15.96 29.69
C PRO A 24 6.42 -14.52 29.17
N LEU A 25 6.91 -13.54 29.95
CA LEU A 25 6.90 -12.13 29.54
C LEU A 25 7.79 -11.88 28.33
N PHE A 26 9.00 -12.47 28.31
CA PHE A 26 9.91 -12.39 27.18
C PHE A 26 9.33 -13.09 25.95
N MET A 27 8.72 -14.26 26.13
CA MET A 27 8.06 -14.97 25.04
C MET A 27 6.88 -14.17 24.47
N ALA A 28 6.09 -13.56 25.33
CA ALA A 28 5.00 -12.66 24.90
C ALA A 28 5.54 -11.43 24.14
N ALA A 29 6.64 -10.84 24.60
CA ALA A 29 7.31 -9.73 23.93
C ALA A 29 7.82 -10.14 22.53
N VAL A 30 8.47 -11.30 22.42
CA VAL A 30 8.96 -11.85 21.14
C VAL A 30 7.82 -12.14 20.18
N LEU A 31 6.69 -12.67 20.65
CA LEU A 31 5.50 -12.92 19.84
C LEU A 31 4.78 -11.64 19.42
N MET A 32 4.85 -10.57 20.24
CA MET A 32 4.28 -9.27 19.91
C MET A 32 5.15 -8.43 18.98
N LEU A 33 6.46 -8.69 18.93
CA LEU A 33 7.41 -7.95 18.13
C LEU A 33 7.03 -7.90 16.62
N PRO A 34 6.66 -9.02 15.96
CA PRO A 34 6.19 -8.99 14.56
C PRO A 34 4.91 -8.17 14.38
N VAL A 35 4.00 -8.20 15.36
CA VAL A 35 2.76 -7.43 15.30
C VAL A 35 3.06 -5.94 15.39
N VAL A 36 3.91 -5.51 16.33
CA VAL A 36 4.32 -4.12 16.49
C VAL A 36 5.08 -3.65 15.25
N VAL A 37 6.02 -4.44 14.73
CA VAL A 37 6.77 -4.11 13.51
C VAL A 37 5.85 -4.02 12.29
N SER A 38 4.85 -4.90 12.17
CA SER A 38 3.90 -4.85 11.06
C SER A 38 2.93 -3.67 11.14
N THR A 39 2.58 -3.20 12.33
CA THR A 39 1.71 -2.04 12.52
C THR A 39 2.46 -0.70 12.39
N THR A 40 3.75 -0.65 12.76
CA THR A 40 4.60 0.53 12.60
C THR A 40 5.25 0.60 11.21
N GLY A 41 5.24 -0.51 10.45
CA GLY A 41 5.87 -0.65 9.14
C GLY A 41 5.02 -0.29 7.94
N VAL A 42 3.87 0.39 8.12
CA VAL A 42 3.12 0.98 6.99
C VAL A 42 3.88 2.24 6.54
N ARG A 43 4.98 2.01 5.80
CA ARG A 43 5.72 3.11 5.18
C ARG A 43 4.81 3.78 4.16
N GLU A 44 4.58 5.07 4.36
CA GLU A 44 3.87 5.88 3.37
C GLU A 44 4.60 5.79 2.03
N ARG A 45 3.88 5.35 0.98
CA ARG A 45 4.43 5.20 -0.37
C ARG A 45 4.25 6.49 -1.13
N SER A 46 5.34 7.06 -1.60
CA SER A 46 5.30 8.25 -2.45
C SER A 46 5.41 7.83 -3.91
N ILE A 47 4.34 8.05 -4.67
CA ILE A 47 4.29 7.74 -6.10
C ILE A 47 3.95 8.98 -6.92
N ALA A 48 4.48 9.07 -8.15
CA ALA A 48 4.03 10.06 -9.11
C ALA A 48 3.01 9.44 -10.08
N VAL A 49 2.00 10.20 -10.47
CA VAL A 49 1.05 9.85 -11.53
C VAL A 49 1.35 10.74 -12.72
N LEU A 50 2.01 10.18 -13.73
CA LEU A 50 2.29 10.83 -15.00
C LEU A 50 1.03 10.80 -15.85
N ASP A 51 0.36 11.94 -15.93
CA ASP A 51 -0.96 12.08 -16.53
C ASP A 51 -0.85 12.63 -17.94
N LEU A 52 -1.10 11.75 -18.92
CA LEU A 52 -1.19 12.07 -20.35
C LEU A 52 -2.63 12.08 -20.84
N THR A 53 -3.62 11.97 -19.92
CA THR A 53 -5.03 11.90 -20.30
C THR A 53 -5.59 13.27 -20.62
N THR A 54 -6.41 13.34 -21.67
CA THR A 54 -7.16 14.55 -22.05
C THR A 54 -8.35 14.79 -21.12
N SER A 55 -8.90 13.74 -20.51
CA SER A 55 -10.06 13.78 -19.60
C SER A 55 -9.73 14.29 -18.19
N GLY A 56 -8.43 14.48 -17.85
CA GLY A 56 -7.98 14.82 -16.51
C GLY A 56 -8.15 13.66 -15.50
N PHE A 57 -8.21 12.43 -15.98
CA PHE A 57 -8.34 11.23 -15.17
C PHE A 57 -7.19 11.09 -14.15
N GLY A 58 -5.94 11.38 -14.53
CA GLY A 58 -4.79 11.33 -13.62
C GLY A 58 -4.97 12.21 -12.38
N GLY A 59 -5.65 13.36 -12.50
CA GLY A 59 -5.97 14.19 -11.35
C GLY A 59 -7.03 13.58 -10.43
N ARG A 60 -8.02 12.85 -10.96
CA ARG A 60 -9.02 12.11 -10.17
C ARG A 60 -8.38 10.93 -9.48
N LEU A 61 -7.62 10.13 -10.21
CA LEU A 61 -6.86 9.00 -9.68
C LEU A 61 -5.91 9.41 -8.54
N THR A 62 -5.17 10.52 -8.71
CA THR A 62 -4.29 11.05 -7.66
C THR A 62 -5.05 11.36 -6.38
N ARG A 63 -6.26 11.95 -6.47
CA ARG A 63 -7.09 12.22 -5.28
C ARG A 63 -7.56 10.95 -4.61
N GLU A 64 -7.98 9.95 -5.38
CA GLU A 64 -8.41 8.64 -4.82
C GLU A 64 -7.24 7.91 -4.15
N LEU A 65 -6.07 7.88 -4.77
CA LEU A 65 -4.87 7.29 -4.18
C LEU A 65 -4.45 7.98 -2.87
N ASN A 66 -4.58 9.31 -2.79
CA ASN A 66 -4.29 10.06 -1.56
C ASN A 66 -5.32 9.82 -0.45
N ARG A 67 -6.55 9.40 -0.77
CA ARG A 67 -7.54 8.95 0.22
C ARG A 67 -7.24 7.53 0.72
N ALA A 68 -6.64 6.72 -0.12
CA ALA A 68 -6.25 5.34 0.18
C ALA A 68 -4.92 5.28 0.91
N GLN A 69 -4.89 5.64 2.19
CA GLN A 69 -3.66 5.47 2.97
C GLN A 69 -3.14 4.02 2.92
N PRO A 70 -1.84 3.79 2.80
CA PRO A 70 -0.70 4.68 3.04
C PRO A 70 -0.01 5.20 1.76
N ILE A 71 -0.76 5.63 0.76
CA ILE A 71 -0.21 6.11 -0.52
C ILE A 71 -0.26 7.63 -0.56
N ARG A 72 0.85 8.26 -0.91
CA ARG A 72 0.96 9.67 -1.26
C ARG A 72 1.24 9.79 -2.75
N ALA A 73 0.25 10.24 -3.50
CA ALA A 73 0.33 10.40 -4.94
C ALA A 73 0.52 11.88 -5.33
N LEU A 74 1.43 12.14 -6.27
CA LEU A 74 1.67 13.45 -6.88
C LEU A 74 1.33 13.39 -8.36
N ARG A 75 0.45 14.29 -8.83
CA ARG A 75 0.18 14.40 -10.26
C ARG A 75 1.29 15.15 -10.99
N VAL A 76 1.75 14.59 -12.09
CA VAL A 76 2.69 15.21 -13.03
C VAL A 76 2.01 15.24 -14.40
N PRO A 77 1.43 16.37 -14.82
CA PRO A 77 0.83 16.47 -16.16
C PRO A 77 1.96 16.49 -17.20
N ALA A 78 1.76 15.77 -18.30
CA ALA A 78 2.67 15.78 -19.44
C ALA A 78 1.92 15.51 -20.74
N THR A 79 2.53 15.90 -21.85
CA THR A 79 2.06 15.56 -23.20
C THR A 79 2.75 14.29 -23.71
N ALA A 80 2.19 13.69 -24.76
CA ALA A 80 2.81 12.52 -25.38
C ALA A 80 4.25 12.81 -25.88
N ALA A 81 4.52 14.05 -26.32
CA ALA A 81 5.85 14.46 -26.75
C ALA A 81 6.87 14.56 -25.60
N GLU A 82 6.40 14.87 -24.40
CA GLU A 82 7.23 15.03 -23.19
C GLU A 82 7.41 13.70 -22.42
N LEU A 83 6.62 12.68 -22.76
CA LEU A 83 6.58 11.40 -22.04
C LEU A 83 7.97 10.84 -21.74
N ALA A 84 8.83 10.73 -22.75
CA ALA A 84 10.16 10.13 -22.59
C ALA A 84 11.02 10.95 -21.60
N THR A 85 11.07 12.27 -21.79
CA THR A 85 11.88 13.16 -20.94
C THR A 85 11.41 13.19 -19.50
N VAL A 86 10.09 13.27 -19.29
CA VAL A 86 9.52 13.30 -17.94
C VAL A 86 9.64 11.92 -17.26
N ALA A 87 9.43 10.83 -18.00
CA ALA A 87 9.61 9.48 -17.47
C ALA A 87 11.06 9.21 -17.04
N ASP A 88 12.06 9.66 -17.84
CA ASP A 88 13.50 9.53 -17.48
C ASP A 88 13.83 10.36 -16.23
N SER A 89 13.27 11.57 -16.13
CA SER A 89 13.43 12.41 -14.94
C SER A 89 12.83 11.74 -13.71
N LEU A 90 11.62 11.19 -13.81
CA LEU A 90 10.99 10.46 -12.71
C LEU A 90 11.75 9.18 -12.35
N ALA A 91 12.29 8.44 -13.34
CA ALA A 91 13.13 7.27 -13.10
C ALA A 91 14.38 7.62 -12.30
N THR A 92 15.00 8.77 -12.58
CA THR A 92 16.13 9.30 -11.80
C THR A 92 15.73 9.60 -10.36
N VAL A 93 14.58 10.24 -10.15
CA VAL A 93 14.04 10.55 -8.80
C VAL A 93 13.74 9.27 -8.01
N VAL A 94 13.20 8.25 -8.68
CA VAL A 94 12.98 6.90 -8.09
C VAL A 94 14.33 6.25 -7.75
N GLY A 95 15.33 6.36 -8.62
CA GLY A 95 16.70 5.88 -8.35
C GLY A 95 17.33 6.50 -7.11
N HIS A 96 17.06 7.78 -6.84
CA HIS A 96 17.47 8.50 -5.63
C HIS A 96 16.58 8.22 -4.41
N LYS A 97 15.57 7.34 -4.52
CA LYS A 97 14.64 6.95 -3.44
C LYS A 97 13.80 8.12 -2.89
N ALA A 98 13.64 9.20 -3.65
CA ALA A 98 12.75 10.30 -3.29
C ALA A 98 11.29 9.98 -3.64
N LEU A 99 11.07 9.05 -4.61
CA LEU A 99 9.80 8.40 -4.91
C LEU A 99 9.98 6.88 -4.89
N ASP A 100 8.93 6.16 -4.53
CA ASP A 100 8.91 4.69 -4.59
C ASP A 100 8.65 4.18 -6.01
N GLY A 101 7.98 4.99 -6.84
CA GLY A 101 7.70 4.69 -8.23
C GLY A 101 6.82 5.74 -8.90
N PHE A 102 6.49 5.50 -10.16
CA PHE A 102 5.54 6.32 -10.90
C PHE A 102 4.64 5.47 -11.80
N LEU A 103 3.44 5.97 -12.02
CA LEU A 103 2.39 5.38 -12.82
C LEU A 103 2.19 6.23 -14.06
N ILE A 104 2.20 5.61 -15.24
CA ILE A 104 1.91 6.28 -16.51
C ILE A 104 0.45 5.99 -16.88
N VAL A 105 -0.33 7.04 -17.10
CA VAL A 105 -1.73 6.94 -17.49
C VAL A 105 -1.96 7.76 -18.75
N SER A 106 -2.43 7.09 -19.82
CA SER A 106 -2.76 7.69 -21.11
C SER A 106 -4.21 7.37 -21.48
N ASP A 107 -4.74 8.06 -22.49
CA ASP A 107 -6.08 7.76 -23.01
C ASP A 107 -6.15 6.32 -23.58
N GLU A 108 -5.06 5.80 -24.17
CA GLU A 108 -4.95 4.41 -24.62
C GLU A 108 -4.98 3.43 -23.43
N ALA A 109 -4.24 3.74 -22.36
CA ALA A 109 -4.24 2.95 -21.14
C ALA A 109 -5.64 2.85 -20.51
N LEU A 110 -6.44 3.90 -20.60
CA LEU A 110 -7.84 3.90 -20.17
C LEU A 110 -8.72 2.96 -21.03
N GLN A 111 -8.50 2.95 -22.35
CA GLN A 111 -9.24 2.07 -23.25
C GLN A 111 -8.90 0.61 -23.04
N ASP A 112 -7.61 0.30 -22.88
CA ASP A 112 -7.11 -1.07 -22.68
C ASP A 112 -7.29 -1.58 -21.25
N GLY A 113 -7.59 -0.68 -20.31
CA GLY A 113 -7.68 -1.01 -18.88
C GLY A 113 -6.33 -1.35 -18.25
N ARG A 114 -5.24 -0.80 -18.81
CA ARG A 114 -3.87 -1.08 -18.34
C ARG A 114 -3.11 0.22 -18.13
N ALA A 115 -2.52 0.38 -16.96
CA ALA A 115 -1.58 1.45 -16.71
C ALA A 115 -0.19 0.88 -16.43
N GLU A 116 0.83 1.57 -16.87
CA GLU A 116 2.21 1.14 -16.69
C GLU A 116 2.76 1.70 -15.38
N TYR A 117 3.22 0.81 -14.48
CA TYR A 117 3.90 1.20 -13.26
C TYR A 117 5.40 0.93 -13.36
N ARG A 118 6.20 1.94 -13.05
CA ARG A 118 7.67 1.86 -12.94
C ARG A 118 8.09 2.25 -11.52
N GLY A 119 8.74 1.33 -10.81
CA GLY A 119 9.16 1.56 -9.42
C GLY A 119 10.42 0.81 -9.05
N ALA A 120 11.09 1.27 -7.99
CA ALA A 120 12.33 0.64 -7.50
C ALA A 120 12.07 -0.73 -6.85
N ASN A 121 10.85 -1.02 -6.41
CA ASN A 121 10.52 -2.20 -5.63
C ASN A 121 9.22 -2.86 -6.14
N VAL A 122 9.27 -3.36 -7.38
CA VAL A 122 8.14 -4.07 -8.02
C VAL A 122 7.84 -5.41 -7.30
N SER A 123 8.70 -5.83 -6.38
CA SER A 123 8.63 -7.14 -5.70
C SER A 123 7.64 -7.19 -4.53
N SER A 124 7.06 -6.09 -4.09
CA SER A 124 6.02 -6.11 -3.04
C SER A 124 4.67 -6.47 -3.65
N LEU A 125 4.37 -7.76 -3.73
CA LEU A 125 3.09 -8.29 -4.22
C LEU A 125 1.87 -7.61 -3.56
N ARG A 126 1.97 -7.28 -2.28
CA ARG A 126 0.90 -6.64 -1.52
C ARG A 126 0.64 -5.19 -1.98
N ASP A 127 1.70 -4.43 -2.24
CA ASP A 127 1.60 -3.04 -2.68
C ASP A 127 1.05 -2.96 -4.11
N MET A 128 1.47 -3.90 -4.96
CA MET A 128 0.96 -4.03 -6.33
C MET A 128 -0.52 -4.41 -6.35
N GLN A 129 -0.98 -5.29 -5.46
CA GLN A 129 -2.39 -5.65 -5.34
C GLN A 129 -3.26 -4.49 -4.88
N ILE A 130 -2.77 -3.68 -3.94
CA ILE A 130 -3.50 -2.48 -3.48
C ILE A 130 -3.58 -1.47 -4.63
N LEU A 131 -2.47 -1.19 -5.28
CA LEU A 131 -2.40 -0.24 -6.39
C LEU A 131 -3.28 -0.69 -7.56
N SER A 132 -3.20 -1.97 -7.97
CA SER A 132 -4.02 -2.51 -9.07
C SER A 132 -5.51 -2.41 -8.75
N LYS A 133 -5.94 -2.73 -7.53
CA LYS A 133 -7.34 -2.63 -7.14
C LYS A 133 -7.89 -1.20 -7.31
N TYR A 134 -7.19 -0.20 -6.78
CA TYR A 134 -7.62 1.20 -6.92
C TYR A 134 -7.58 1.68 -8.37
N LEU A 135 -6.61 1.19 -9.13
CA LEU A 135 -6.46 1.50 -10.54
C LEU A 135 -7.62 0.93 -11.35
N ASP A 136 -7.91 -0.36 -11.17
CA ASP A 136 -9.00 -1.06 -11.86
C ASP A 136 -10.36 -0.42 -11.54
N GLU A 137 -10.62 -0.10 -10.26
CA GLU A 137 -11.85 0.59 -9.84
C GLU A 137 -11.96 1.99 -10.46
N SER A 138 -10.86 2.74 -10.50
CA SER A 138 -10.84 4.09 -11.06
C SER A 138 -10.99 4.09 -12.58
N ILE A 139 -10.30 3.19 -13.27
CA ILE A 139 -10.41 3.02 -14.73
C ILE A 139 -11.83 2.59 -15.11
N PHE A 140 -12.40 1.64 -14.36
CA PHE A 140 -13.76 1.18 -14.59
C PHE A 140 -14.78 2.31 -14.42
N ALA A 141 -14.67 3.11 -13.35
CA ALA A 141 -15.53 4.28 -13.13
C ALA A 141 -15.39 5.32 -14.24
N GLU A 142 -14.17 5.59 -14.72
CA GLU A 142 -13.92 6.50 -15.82
C GLU A 142 -14.57 6.01 -17.13
N ARG A 143 -14.41 4.74 -17.45
CA ARG A 143 -15.02 4.13 -18.64
C ARG A 143 -16.54 4.21 -18.62
N LEU A 144 -17.15 4.00 -17.45
CA LEU A 144 -18.61 4.18 -17.29
C LEU A 144 -19.01 5.62 -17.54
N THR A 145 -18.27 6.59 -16.99
CA THR A 145 -18.52 8.02 -17.17
C THR A 145 -18.39 8.41 -18.65
N LEU A 146 -17.36 7.93 -19.34
CA LEU A 146 -17.18 8.17 -20.79
C LEU A 146 -18.28 7.51 -21.64
N ALA A 147 -18.83 6.39 -21.18
CA ALA A 147 -19.98 5.73 -21.80
C ALA A 147 -21.33 6.41 -21.45
N GLY A 148 -21.33 7.49 -20.69
CA GLY A 148 -22.56 8.18 -20.26
C GLY A 148 -23.34 7.44 -19.17
N VAL A 149 -22.73 6.48 -18.49
CA VAL A 149 -23.34 5.71 -17.40
C VAL A 149 -22.93 6.32 -16.06
N ASP A 150 -23.88 6.47 -15.14
CA ASP A 150 -23.60 6.94 -13.80
C ASP A 150 -22.83 5.86 -13.02
N ALA A 151 -21.52 6.09 -12.82
CA ALA A 151 -20.62 5.18 -12.13
C ALA A 151 -21.04 4.96 -10.67
N GLU A 152 -21.68 5.94 -10.02
CA GLU A 152 -22.14 5.82 -8.64
C GLU A 152 -23.36 4.91 -8.54
N ALA A 153 -24.30 5.01 -9.47
CA ALA A 153 -25.46 4.11 -9.55
C ALA A 153 -25.03 2.66 -9.76
N VAL A 154 -24.02 2.42 -10.59
CA VAL A 154 -23.46 1.04 -10.81
C VAL A 154 -22.77 0.52 -9.54
N ARG A 155 -22.04 1.39 -8.82
CA ARG A 155 -21.38 1.01 -7.56
C ARG A 155 -22.40 0.61 -6.49
N GLN A 156 -23.48 1.39 -6.34
CA GLN A 156 -24.56 1.08 -5.41
C GLN A 156 -25.26 -0.24 -5.74
N ALA A 157 -25.62 -0.45 -7.00
CA ALA A 157 -26.21 -1.70 -7.47
C ALA A 157 -25.30 -2.93 -7.20
N ARG A 158 -23.97 -2.77 -7.33
CA ARG A 158 -23.01 -3.84 -7.04
C ARG A 158 -22.94 -4.19 -5.56
N LEU A 159 -23.08 -3.21 -4.66
CA LEU A 159 -23.11 -3.42 -3.22
C LEU A 159 -24.39 -4.14 -2.78
N GLU A 160 -25.52 -3.88 -3.44
CA GLU A 160 -26.82 -4.54 -3.15
C GLU A 160 -26.84 -6.02 -3.57
N ILE A 161 -26.10 -6.39 -4.64
CA ILE A 161 -26.04 -7.78 -5.14
C ILE A 161 -25.06 -8.63 -4.31
N GLY A 162 -24.10 -8.01 -3.62
CA GLY A 162 -23.06 -8.69 -2.84
C GLY A 162 -23.43 -9.01 -1.39
N ASN A 163 -24.65 -8.68 -0.96
CA ASN A 163 -25.24 -9.00 0.34
C ASN A 163 -26.28 -10.11 0.18
#